data_842ad950aa4bbc43cf1492b99b9bdc2f
#
_entry.id   842ad950aa4bbc43cf1492b99b9bdc2f
#
_cell.length_a   1.000
_cell.length_b   1.000
_cell.length_c   1.000
_cell.angle_alpha   90.00
_cell.angle_beta   90.00
_cell.angle_gamma   90.00
#
_symmetry.space_group_name_H-M   'P 1'
#
loop_
_entity.id
_entity.type
_entity.pdbx_description
1 polymer ?
#
loop_
_entity_poly.entity_id
_entity_poly.type
_entity_poly.pdbx_seq_one_letter_code
_entity_poly.pdbx_strand_id
1 'polypeptide(L)'
;MPRIVVTGQVEDLVKWEEGFRTHGDLFRNQTVSGPIGIATNEDNEVAVCFDASDLDRFLQGMDSPETAEAMAHDGFKRETAKIFVLDKEFVV
;
A
#
# COMPACT_ATOMS: atom_id res chain seq x y z
N MET A 1 -9.28 9.92 -10.79
CA MET A 1 -8.76 8.59 -10.39
C MET A 1 -8.86 8.44 -8.88
N PRO A 2 -9.31 7.28 -8.38
CA PRO A 2 -9.40 7.10 -6.93
C PRO A 2 -8.04 7.20 -6.26
N ARG A 3 -8.00 7.91 -5.16
CA ARG A 3 -6.83 8.00 -4.31
C ARG A 3 -6.99 7.05 -3.14
N ILE A 4 -5.95 6.29 -2.85
CA ILE A 4 -6.02 5.19 -1.90
C ILE A 4 -4.97 5.39 -0.82
N VAL A 5 -5.35 5.09 0.42
CA VAL A 5 -4.42 5.05 1.55
C VAL A 5 -4.48 3.64 2.14
N VAL A 6 -3.32 3.00 2.25
CA VAL A 6 -3.21 1.70 2.91
C VAL A 6 -2.34 1.88 4.15
N THR A 7 -2.83 1.43 5.29
CA THR A 7 -2.08 1.49 6.55
C THR A 7 -1.86 0.09 7.11
N GLY A 8 -0.86 -0.03 7.96
CA GLY A 8 -0.61 -1.29 8.64
C GLY A 8 0.64 -1.23 9.51
N GLN A 9 0.98 -2.35 10.12
CA GLN A 9 2.15 -2.49 10.97
C GLN A 9 3.19 -3.36 10.28
N VAL A 10 4.46 -3.05 10.54
CA VAL A 10 5.60 -3.81 9.99
C VAL A 10 6.52 -4.22 11.13
N GLU A 11 7.34 -5.24 10.88
CA GLU A 11 8.32 -5.71 11.86
C GLU A 11 9.51 -4.77 11.97
N ASP A 12 9.93 -4.19 10.85
CA ASP A 12 11.10 -3.32 10.76
C ASP A 12 10.88 -2.31 9.64
N LEU A 13 10.90 -1.02 9.96
CA LEU A 13 10.61 0.05 9.00
C LEU A 13 11.61 0.10 7.85
N VAL A 14 12.89 -0.07 8.14
CA VAL A 14 13.94 0.02 7.10
C VAL A 14 13.84 -1.16 6.15
N LYS A 15 13.70 -2.36 6.69
CA LYS A 15 13.56 -3.58 5.89
C LYS A 15 12.29 -3.53 5.02
N TRP A 16 11.19 -3.07 5.61
CA TRP A 16 9.93 -2.95 4.88
C TRP A 16 10.06 -2.00 3.69
N GLU A 17 10.62 -0.82 3.91
CA GLU A 17 10.74 0.18 2.84
C GLU A 17 11.65 -0.30 1.72
N GLU A 18 12.77 -0.93 2.05
CA GLU A 18 13.67 -1.49 1.05
C GLU A 18 12.96 -2.51 0.17
N GLY A 19 12.20 -3.44 0.78
CA GLY A 19 11.45 -4.43 0.05
C GLY A 19 10.30 -3.83 -0.75
N PHE A 20 9.55 -2.91 -0.14
CA PHE A 20 8.41 -2.25 -0.76
C PHE A 20 8.81 -1.57 -2.07
N ARG A 21 9.96 -0.92 -2.10
CA ARG A 21 10.45 -0.21 -3.29
C ARG A 21 10.81 -1.14 -4.44
N THR A 22 10.92 -2.44 -4.20
CA THR A 22 11.24 -3.41 -5.25
C THR A 22 10.03 -3.95 -5.99
N HIS A 23 8.81 -3.64 -5.53
CA HIS A 23 7.58 -4.25 -6.04
C HIS A 23 6.87 -3.42 -7.13
N GLY A 24 7.61 -2.60 -7.88
CA GLY A 24 7.03 -1.72 -8.89
C GLY A 24 6.15 -2.46 -9.92
N ASP A 25 6.57 -3.64 -10.36
CA ASP A 25 5.80 -4.41 -11.35
C ASP A 25 4.47 -4.89 -10.76
N LEU A 26 4.47 -5.33 -9.49
CA LEU A 26 3.25 -5.73 -8.81
C LEU A 26 2.27 -4.56 -8.73
N PHE A 27 2.77 -3.38 -8.35
CA PHE A 27 1.92 -2.19 -8.25
C PHE A 27 1.34 -1.79 -9.60
N ARG A 28 2.13 -1.86 -10.69
CA ARG A 28 1.62 -1.59 -12.03
C ARG A 28 0.53 -2.56 -12.43
N ASN A 29 0.68 -3.84 -12.10
CA ASN A 29 -0.35 -4.85 -12.35
C ASN A 29 -1.64 -4.57 -11.56
N GLN A 30 -1.53 -3.92 -10.42
CA GLN A 30 -2.66 -3.50 -9.59
C GLN A 30 -3.21 -2.14 -9.98
N THR A 31 -2.76 -1.59 -11.10
CA THR A 31 -3.19 -0.31 -11.65
C THR A 31 -2.79 0.92 -10.82
N VAL A 32 -1.81 0.76 -9.93
CA VAL A 32 -1.23 1.89 -9.20
C VAL A 32 -0.52 2.81 -10.18
N SER A 33 -0.79 4.09 -10.10
CA SER A 33 -0.22 5.09 -11.01
C SER A 33 0.27 6.30 -10.22
N GLY A 34 1.25 7.00 -10.81
CA GLY A 34 1.84 8.16 -10.20
C GLY A 34 2.77 7.82 -9.04
N PRO A 35 3.23 8.82 -8.30
CA PRO A 35 4.11 8.58 -7.17
C PRO A 35 3.36 7.94 -6.01
N ILE A 36 4.08 7.11 -5.25
CA ILE A 36 3.57 6.52 -4.02
C ILE A 36 4.16 7.28 -2.86
N GLY A 37 3.28 7.90 -2.05
CA GLY A 37 3.70 8.56 -0.81
C GLY A 37 3.87 7.53 0.29
N ILE A 38 4.93 7.67 1.08
CA ILE A 38 5.23 6.77 2.19
C ILE A 38 5.34 7.60 3.47
N ALA A 39 4.61 7.20 4.49
CA ALA A 39 4.69 7.78 5.83
C ALA A 39 4.91 6.69 6.86
N THR A 40 5.68 6.98 7.87
CA THR A 40 6.00 6.04 8.94
C THR A 40 5.94 6.75 10.29
N ASN A 41 5.83 5.98 11.36
CA ASN A 41 5.90 6.54 12.71
C ASN A 41 6.78 5.67 13.62
N GLU A 42 6.88 6.06 14.88
CA GLU A 42 7.73 5.38 15.87
C GLU A 42 7.23 4.01 16.28
N ASP A 43 5.96 3.70 16.02
CA ASP A 43 5.32 2.46 16.44
C ASP A 43 5.37 1.38 15.37
N ASN A 44 6.26 1.50 14.40
CA ASN A 44 6.38 0.58 13.27
C ASN A 44 5.10 0.51 12.44
N GLU A 45 4.35 1.61 12.40
CA GLU A 45 3.20 1.73 11.54
C GLU A 45 3.58 2.46 10.26
N VAL A 46 2.98 2.04 9.16
CA VAL A 46 3.23 2.66 7.85
C VAL A 46 1.90 3.06 7.21
N ALA A 47 1.96 4.09 6.40
CA ALA A 47 0.85 4.50 5.55
C ALA A 47 1.41 4.79 4.17
N VAL A 48 0.76 4.25 3.15
CA VAL A 48 1.13 4.56 1.76
C VAL A 48 -0.08 5.18 1.07
N CYS A 49 0.18 6.16 0.21
CA CYS A 49 -0.86 6.90 -0.50
C CYS A 49 -0.51 6.95 -1.98
N PHE A 50 -1.49 6.63 -2.82
CA PHE A 50 -1.29 6.57 -4.26
C PHE A 50 -2.61 6.63 -5.00
N ASP A 51 -2.54 6.83 -6.32
CA ASP A 51 -3.70 6.76 -7.19
C ASP A 51 -3.79 5.37 -7.83
N ALA A 52 -5.00 4.89 -8.07
CA ALA A 52 -5.22 3.68 -8.84
C ALA A 52 -6.18 3.99 -9.99
N SER A 53 -5.85 3.54 -11.20
CA SER A 53 -6.69 3.80 -12.37
C SER A 53 -7.94 2.91 -12.41
N ASP A 54 -7.89 1.76 -11.75
CA ASP A 54 -9.00 0.81 -11.66
C ASP A 54 -9.08 0.28 -10.22
N LEU A 55 -10.02 0.84 -9.45
CA LEU A 55 -10.16 0.51 -8.04
C LEU A 55 -10.50 -0.98 -7.82
N ASP A 56 -11.40 -1.53 -8.63
CA ASP A 56 -11.82 -2.92 -8.48
C ASP A 56 -10.64 -3.86 -8.71
N ARG A 57 -9.83 -3.59 -9.72
CA ARG A 57 -8.65 -4.40 -10.01
C ARG A 57 -7.62 -4.27 -8.88
N PHE A 58 -7.44 -3.08 -8.33
CA PHE A 58 -6.56 -2.88 -7.19
C PHE A 58 -7.02 -3.72 -5.99
N LEU A 59 -8.30 -3.65 -5.66
CA LEU A 59 -8.85 -4.40 -4.52
C LEU A 59 -8.72 -5.91 -4.71
N GLN A 60 -8.96 -6.40 -5.94
CA GLN A 60 -8.74 -7.81 -6.26
C GLN A 60 -7.27 -8.20 -6.09
N GLY A 61 -6.36 -7.33 -6.52
CA GLY A 61 -4.91 -7.56 -6.38
C GLY A 61 -4.48 -7.64 -4.93
N MET A 62 -5.11 -6.88 -4.03
CA MET A 62 -4.78 -6.93 -2.61
C MET A 62 -5.07 -8.30 -1.97
N ASP A 63 -5.99 -9.05 -2.53
CA ASP A 63 -6.31 -10.39 -2.06
C ASP A 63 -5.53 -11.50 -2.78
N SER A 64 -4.65 -11.12 -3.71
CA SER A 64 -3.91 -12.11 -4.50
C SER A 64 -2.79 -12.77 -3.72
N PRO A 65 -2.40 -14.01 -4.09
CA PRO A 65 -1.24 -14.67 -3.47
C PRO A 65 0.06 -13.90 -3.63
N GLU A 66 0.26 -13.22 -4.77
CA GLU A 66 1.46 -12.42 -5.03
C GLU A 66 1.59 -11.28 -4.03
N THR A 67 0.48 -10.62 -3.71
CA THR A 67 0.49 -9.55 -2.71
C THR A 67 0.77 -10.09 -1.32
N ALA A 68 0.18 -11.23 -0.97
CA ALA A 68 0.43 -11.87 0.32
C ALA A 68 1.91 -12.26 0.47
N GLU A 69 2.52 -12.79 -0.58
CA GLU A 69 3.95 -13.12 -0.57
C GLU A 69 4.82 -11.88 -0.41
N ALA A 70 4.51 -10.81 -1.13
CA ALA A 70 5.25 -9.56 -1.05
C ALA A 70 5.19 -8.97 0.36
N MET A 71 4.02 -8.96 0.96
CA MET A 71 3.84 -8.48 2.34
C MET A 71 4.65 -9.31 3.33
N ALA A 72 4.60 -10.64 3.21
CA ALA A 72 5.35 -11.53 4.08
C ALA A 72 6.86 -11.32 3.92
N HIS A 73 7.34 -11.17 2.70
CA HIS A 73 8.75 -10.93 2.41
C HIS A 73 9.26 -9.65 3.07
N ASP A 74 8.43 -8.61 3.06
CA ASP A 74 8.81 -7.30 3.57
C ASP A 74 8.56 -7.15 5.08
N GLY A 75 7.99 -8.16 5.72
CA GLY A 75 7.66 -8.09 7.14
C GLY A 75 6.43 -7.23 7.44
N PHE A 76 5.53 -7.07 6.48
CA PHE A 76 4.28 -6.36 6.69
C PHE A 76 3.25 -7.32 7.30
N LYS A 77 2.64 -6.89 8.40
CA LYS A 77 1.64 -7.70 9.10
C LYS A 77 0.30 -7.55 8.41
N ARG A 78 -0.02 -8.48 7.52
CA ARG A 78 -1.18 -8.42 6.64
C ARG A 78 -2.50 -8.27 7.40
N GLU A 79 -2.62 -8.89 8.57
CA GLU A 79 -3.81 -8.81 9.41
C GLU A 79 -4.07 -7.40 9.95
N THR A 80 -3.08 -6.51 9.90
CA THR A 80 -3.22 -5.11 10.32
C THR A 80 -3.57 -4.18 9.17
N ALA A 81 -3.59 -4.67 7.94
CA ALA A 81 -3.82 -3.83 6.76
C ALA A 81 -5.22 -3.21 6.76
N LYS A 82 -5.28 -1.91 6.51
CA LYS A 82 -6.53 -1.17 6.33
C LYS A 82 -6.43 -0.38 5.04
N ILE A 83 -7.50 -0.42 4.26
CA ILE A 83 -7.57 0.29 2.98
C ILE A 83 -8.63 1.37 3.10
N PHE A 84 -8.24 2.59 2.77
CA PHE A 84 -9.13 3.74 2.73
C PHE A 84 -9.16 4.29 1.32
N VAL A 85 -10.36 4.57 0.80
CA VAL A 85 -10.51 5.25 -0.48
C VAL A 85 -10.92 6.68 -0.20
N LEU A 86 -10.14 7.62 -0.70
CA LEU A 86 -10.43 9.05 -0.52
C LEU A 86 -11.62 9.42 -1.41
N ASP A 87 -12.74 9.75 -0.80
CA ASP A 87 -13.97 10.05 -1.51
C ASP A 87 -14.50 11.46 -1.25
N LYS A 88 -13.83 12.23 -0.40
CA LYS A 88 -14.28 13.57 -0.03
C LYS A 88 -13.10 14.50 0.15
N GLU A 89 -13.32 15.77 -0.16
CA GLU A 89 -12.36 16.82 0.10
C GLU A 89 -13.06 18.00 0.76
N PHE A 90 -12.31 18.74 1.55
CA PHE A 90 -12.78 19.93 2.22
C PHE A 90 -11.76 21.04 1.98
N VAL A 91 -12.21 22.15 1.41
CA VAL A 91 -11.35 23.32 1.18
C VAL A 91 -11.59 24.32 2.31
N VAL A 92 -10.52 24.66 3.01
CA VAL A 92 -10.56 25.58 4.15
C VAL A 92 -10.82 27.00 3.71
#